data_108b86bb78c53ad8acb0c891b47af1e7
#
_entry.id   108b86bb78c53ad8acb0c891b47af1e7
#
_cell.length_a   1.000
_cell.length_b   1.000
_cell.length_c   1.000
_cell.angle_alpha   90.00
_cell.angle_beta   90.00
_cell.angle_gamma   90.00
#
_symmetry.space_group_name_H-M   'P 1'
#
loop_
_entity.id
_entity.type
_entity.pdbx_description
1 polymer ?
#
loop_
_entity_poly.entity_id
_entity_poly.type
_entity_poly.pdbx_seq_one_letter_code
_entity_poly.pdbx_strand_id
1 'polypeptide(L)'
;MVSAMNLHPLTPEQKNEYTRIAYYYYEAGQTQDQIAQRLGISRQRVNRILAECIERGIVRITVDRSPEEYFASESALEEKYRLKAVRLAHSLGADQLYGNLGVVAGQYLKSIVKRGDIIGCVPGRGVAGLVDNMPQMERTGLTVTQLMGSESRR
;
A
#
# COMPACT_ATOMS: atom_id res chain seq x y z
N MET A 1 8.48 -15.18 9.76
CA MET A 1 9.33 -15.36 10.97
C MET A 1 10.71 -14.82 10.61
N VAL A 2 11.01 -13.58 10.99
CA VAL A 2 12.34 -12.99 10.78
C VAL A 2 13.23 -13.52 11.88
N SER A 3 14.31 -14.19 11.48
CA SER A 3 15.31 -14.78 12.37
C SER A 3 15.84 -13.73 13.33
N ALA A 4 15.72 -13.98 14.63
CA ALA A 4 16.35 -13.16 15.66
C ALA A 4 17.88 -13.30 15.49
N MET A 5 18.48 -12.39 14.73
CA MET A 5 19.93 -12.23 14.74
C MET A 5 20.35 -11.89 16.18
N ASN A 6 21.36 -12.61 16.68
CA ASN A 6 21.99 -12.36 17.98
C ASN A 6 22.59 -10.94 18.00
N LEU A 7 21.77 -9.95 18.28
CA LEU A 7 22.19 -8.56 18.44
C LEU A 7 22.88 -8.43 19.79
N HIS A 8 24.19 -8.25 19.82
CA HIS A 8 24.91 -7.94 21.05
C HIS A 8 24.26 -6.75 21.77
N PRO A 9 24.19 -6.75 23.10
CA PRO A 9 23.66 -5.63 23.86
C PRO A 9 24.44 -4.35 23.55
N LEU A 10 23.72 -3.24 23.36
CA LEU A 10 24.33 -1.93 23.16
C LEU A 10 24.92 -1.41 24.47
N THR A 11 26.08 -0.75 24.40
CA THR A 11 26.56 0.04 25.52
C THR A 11 25.63 1.24 25.75
N PRO A 12 25.67 1.87 26.95
CA PRO A 12 24.88 3.07 27.23
C PRO A 12 25.14 4.20 26.22
N GLU A 13 26.38 4.38 25.77
CA GLU A 13 26.78 5.38 24.78
C GLU A 13 26.18 5.06 23.41
N GLN A 14 26.27 3.80 22.98
CA GLN A 14 25.65 3.35 21.73
C GLN A 14 24.15 3.51 21.74
N LYS A 15 23.49 3.16 22.86
CA LYS A 15 22.06 3.34 23.00
C LYS A 15 21.65 4.81 22.87
N ASN A 16 22.43 5.72 23.46
CA ASN A 16 22.21 7.17 23.33
C ASN A 16 22.41 7.66 21.90
N GLU A 17 23.46 7.20 21.19
CA GLU A 17 23.68 7.51 19.76
C GLU A 17 22.49 7.05 18.93
N TYR A 18 22.03 5.82 19.11
CA TYR A 18 20.92 5.24 18.36
C TYR A 18 19.61 6.00 18.61
N THR A 19 19.30 6.30 19.88
CA THR A 19 18.11 7.06 20.23
C THR A 19 18.15 8.47 19.61
N ARG A 20 19.31 9.12 19.59
CA ARG A 20 19.48 10.46 19.01
C ARG A 20 19.28 10.45 17.51
N ILE A 21 19.81 9.46 16.79
CA ILE A 21 19.63 9.29 15.36
C ILE A 21 18.15 9.02 15.02
N ALA A 22 17.51 8.15 15.81
CA ALA A 22 16.08 7.87 15.68
C ALA A 22 15.23 9.12 15.89
N TYR A 23 15.51 9.90 16.91
CA TYR A 23 14.81 11.18 17.16
C TYR A 23 14.94 12.15 15.97
N TYR A 24 16.17 12.33 15.45
CA TYR A 24 16.36 13.23 14.31
C TYR A 24 15.57 12.81 13.08
N TYR A 25 15.49 11.51 12.83
CA TYR A 25 14.80 10.99 11.66
C TYR A 25 13.27 10.97 11.82
N TYR A 26 12.76 10.36 12.90
CA TYR A 26 11.34 10.09 13.07
C TYR A 26 10.55 11.26 13.66
N GLU A 27 11.16 12.05 14.53
CA GLU A 27 10.46 13.16 15.22
C GLU A 27 10.86 14.53 14.64
N ALA A 28 12.15 14.76 14.38
CA ALA A 28 12.62 16.02 13.84
C ALA A 28 12.57 16.10 12.30
N GLY A 29 12.17 15.02 11.60
CA GLY A 29 11.95 15.01 10.15
C GLY A 29 13.22 15.21 9.30
N GLN A 30 14.42 15.01 9.87
CA GLN A 30 15.67 15.16 9.13
C GLN A 30 15.90 13.99 8.17
N THR A 31 16.45 14.26 7.00
CA THR A 31 16.87 13.21 6.06
C THR A 31 18.11 12.48 6.57
N GLN A 32 18.33 11.26 6.09
CA GLN A 32 19.53 10.49 6.43
C GLN A 32 20.83 11.22 6.07
N ASP A 33 20.83 11.99 4.97
CA ASP A 33 22.00 12.79 4.56
C ASP A 33 22.26 13.96 5.52
N GLN A 34 21.22 14.64 5.97
CA GLN A 34 21.35 15.71 6.98
C GLN A 34 21.88 15.18 8.31
N ILE A 35 21.39 14.02 8.76
CA ILE A 35 21.84 13.37 9.98
C ILE A 35 23.31 12.94 9.83
N ALA A 36 23.67 12.35 8.71
CA ALA A 36 25.05 11.93 8.39
C ALA A 36 26.02 13.11 8.46
N GLN A 37 25.67 14.22 7.83
CA GLN A 37 26.46 15.45 7.84
C GLN A 37 26.56 16.03 9.26
N ARG A 38 25.46 16.10 9.99
CA ARG A 38 25.39 16.64 11.36
C ARG A 38 26.27 15.88 12.34
N LEU A 39 26.35 14.55 12.20
CA LEU A 39 27.04 13.67 13.13
C LEU A 39 28.45 13.26 12.64
N GLY A 40 28.85 13.68 11.44
CA GLY A 40 30.15 13.31 10.85
C GLY A 40 30.29 11.81 10.54
N ILE A 41 29.18 11.14 10.20
CA ILE A 41 29.15 9.70 9.88
C ILE A 41 28.61 9.46 8.46
N SER A 42 28.78 8.26 7.91
CA SER A 42 28.27 7.96 6.60
C SER A 42 26.73 7.76 6.62
N ARG A 43 26.05 8.10 5.50
CA ARG A 43 24.62 7.82 5.31
C ARG A 43 24.30 6.34 5.49
N GLN A 44 25.18 5.46 5.01
CA GLN A 44 25.02 4.01 5.16
C GLN A 44 24.99 3.60 6.65
N ARG A 45 25.83 4.23 7.50
CA ARG A 45 25.81 4.00 8.93
C ARG A 45 24.51 4.48 9.56
N VAL A 46 24.00 5.65 9.17
CA VAL A 46 22.70 6.16 9.64
C VAL A 46 21.57 5.17 9.27
N ASN A 47 21.51 4.72 8.03
CA ASN A 47 20.49 3.77 7.58
C ASN A 47 20.54 2.46 8.37
N ARG A 48 21.73 1.90 8.61
CA ARG A 48 21.91 0.68 9.41
C ARG A 48 21.43 0.89 10.84
N ILE A 49 21.79 2.01 11.48
CA ILE A 49 21.38 2.31 12.86
C ILE A 49 19.85 2.46 12.95
N LEU A 50 19.21 3.11 11.99
CA LEU A 50 17.75 3.23 11.97
C LEU A 50 17.05 1.87 11.85
N ALA A 51 17.57 0.96 11.01
CA ALA A 51 17.07 -0.40 10.91
C ALA A 51 17.25 -1.15 12.26
N GLU A 52 18.41 -1.07 12.85
CA GLU A 52 18.69 -1.69 14.17
C GLU A 52 17.82 -1.08 15.29
N CYS A 53 17.46 0.21 15.23
CA CYS A 53 16.55 0.83 16.20
C CYS A 53 15.16 0.16 16.19
N ILE A 54 14.65 -0.23 15.01
CA ILE A 54 13.40 -0.96 14.90
C ILE A 54 13.56 -2.39 15.42
N GLU A 55 14.59 -3.10 14.99
CA GLU A 55 14.85 -4.48 15.43
C GLU A 55 15.03 -4.62 16.94
N ARG A 56 15.66 -3.62 17.56
CA ARG A 56 15.92 -3.58 19.03
C ARG A 56 14.75 -2.99 19.83
N GLY A 57 13.67 -2.54 19.17
CA GLY A 57 12.52 -1.95 19.82
C GLY A 57 12.77 -0.56 20.42
N ILE A 58 13.87 0.13 20.06
CA ILE A 58 14.13 1.53 20.40
C ILE A 58 13.10 2.42 19.68
N VAL A 59 12.76 2.06 18.45
CA VAL A 59 11.67 2.66 17.65
C VAL A 59 10.58 1.63 17.46
N ARG A 60 9.34 2.05 17.69
CA ARG A 60 8.15 1.27 17.37
C ARG A 60 7.32 2.04 16.36
N ILE A 61 7.15 1.46 15.19
CA ILE A 61 6.30 2.04 14.14
C ILE A 61 4.92 1.38 14.26
N THR A 62 3.91 2.20 14.51
CA THR A 62 2.52 1.75 14.50
C THR A 62 1.85 2.36 13.28
N VAL A 63 1.29 1.52 12.42
CA VAL A 63 0.42 1.96 11.34
C VAL A 63 -1.01 1.84 11.83
N ASP A 64 -1.71 2.96 11.91
CA ASP A 64 -3.12 2.94 12.23
C ASP A 64 -3.87 2.34 11.03
N ARG A 65 -4.44 1.16 11.25
CA ARG A 65 -5.15 0.40 10.24
C ARG A 65 -6.64 0.40 10.56
N SER A 66 -7.44 0.80 9.60
CA SER A 66 -8.88 0.53 9.67
C SER A 66 -9.11 -0.98 9.74
N PRO A 67 -10.11 -1.46 10.50
CA PRO A 67 -10.49 -2.87 10.53
C PRO A 67 -10.82 -3.44 9.14
N GLU A 68 -11.09 -2.57 8.17
CA GLU A 68 -11.45 -2.91 6.79
C GLU A 68 -10.23 -3.01 5.85
N GLU A 69 -9.02 -2.78 6.36
CA GLU A 69 -7.80 -2.82 5.55
C GLU A 69 -7.19 -4.21 5.51
N TYR A 70 -7.15 -4.78 4.33
CA TYR A 70 -6.69 -6.16 4.08
C TYR A 70 -5.25 -6.23 3.55
N PHE A 71 -4.42 -5.25 3.80
CA PHE A 71 -3.07 -5.13 3.22
C PHE A 71 -2.22 -6.40 3.31
N ALA A 72 -2.23 -7.07 4.46
CA ALA A 72 -1.45 -8.31 4.64
C ALA A 72 -1.98 -9.44 3.75
N SER A 73 -3.29 -9.56 3.60
CA SER A 73 -3.94 -10.56 2.76
C SER A 73 -3.76 -10.23 1.27
N GLU A 74 -3.86 -8.97 0.89
CA GLU A 74 -3.61 -8.48 -0.46
C GLU A 74 -2.17 -8.79 -0.88
N SER A 75 -1.19 -8.42 -0.07
CA SER A 75 0.23 -8.71 -0.33
C SER A 75 0.54 -10.19 -0.43
N ALA A 76 -0.05 -11.02 0.44
CA ALA A 76 0.12 -12.46 0.38
C ALA A 76 -0.44 -13.07 -0.92
N LEU A 77 -1.57 -12.56 -1.41
CA LEU A 77 -2.17 -12.99 -2.68
C LEU A 77 -1.36 -12.49 -3.88
N GLU A 78 -0.88 -11.24 -3.84
CA GLU A 78 0.01 -10.67 -4.86
C GLU A 78 1.26 -11.53 -5.04
N GLU A 79 1.92 -11.88 -3.94
CA GLU A 79 3.12 -12.72 -3.95
C GLU A 79 2.83 -14.14 -4.44
N LYS A 80 1.81 -14.80 -3.86
CA LYS A 80 1.46 -16.19 -4.17
C LYS A 80 1.11 -16.39 -5.64
N TYR A 81 0.34 -15.46 -6.21
CA TYR A 81 -0.17 -15.56 -7.59
C TYR A 81 0.59 -14.68 -8.58
N ARG A 82 1.66 -14.00 -8.14
CA ARG A 82 2.48 -13.07 -8.95
C ARG A 82 1.63 -12.01 -9.64
N LEU A 83 0.67 -11.46 -8.91
CA LEU A 83 -0.21 -10.41 -9.39
C LEU A 83 0.42 -9.03 -9.15
N LYS A 84 0.14 -8.09 -10.04
CA LYS A 84 0.63 -6.70 -9.88
C LYS A 84 -0.08 -5.95 -8.78
N ALA A 85 -1.33 -6.27 -8.55
CA ALA A 85 -2.14 -5.70 -7.48
C ALA A 85 -3.34 -6.62 -7.17
N VAL A 86 -3.68 -6.70 -5.90
CA VAL A 86 -4.91 -7.30 -5.38
C VAL A 86 -5.59 -6.25 -4.52
N ARG A 87 -6.92 -6.17 -4.61
CA ARG A 87 -7.74 -5.34 -3.74
C ARG A 87 -8.89 -6.17 -3.22
N LEU A 88 -9.00 -6.25 -1.91
CA LEU A 88 -10.05 -6.99 -1.24
C LEU A 88 -11.18 -6.04 -0.83
N ALA A 89 -12.41 -6.47 -1.05
CA ALA A 89 -13.59 -5.77 -0.61
C ALA A 89 -14.20 -6.49 0.60
N HIS A 90 -14.65 -5.72 1.59
CA HIS A 90 -15.40 -6.28 2.70
C HIS A 90 -16.76 -6.79 2.22
N SER A 91 -17.17 -7.98 2.64
CA SER A 91 -18.47 -8.56 2.30
C SER A 91 -19.29 -8.78 3.58
N LEU A 92 -20.36 -8.04 3.73
CA LEU A 92 -21.34 -8.18 4.82
C LEU A 92 -22.55 -9.07 4.43
N GLY A 93 -22.49 -9.71 3.27
CA GLY A 93 -23.54 -10.56 2.75
C GLY A 93 -23.61 -10.55 1.22
N ALA A 94 -24.37 -11.49 0.65
CA ALA A 94 -24.48 -11.64 -0.81
C ALA A 94 -25.09 -10.42 -1.50
N ASP A 95 -26.02 -9.73 -0.84
CA ASP A 95 -26.75 -8.61 -1.41
C ASP A 95 -25.88 -7.37 -1.62
N GLN A 96 -24.85 -7.19 -0.79
CA GLN A 96 -23.94 -6.04 -0.88
C GLN A 96 -22.63 -6.34 -1.63
N LEU A 97 -22.42 -7.60 -2.01
CA LEU A 97 -21.17 -8.06 -2.59
C LEU A 97 -20.74 -7.23 -3.81
N TYR A 98 -21.62 -7.07 -4.79
CA TYR A 98 -21.30 -6.35 -6.04
C TYR A 98 -21.14 -4.84 -5.83
N GLY A 99 -21.87 -4.26 -4.88
CA GLY A 99 -21.70 -2.86 -4.50
C GLY A 99 -20.33 -2.60 -3.88
N ASN A 100 -19.95 -3.39 -2.89
CA ASN A 100 -18.65 -3.25 -2.21
C ASN A 100 -17.47 -3.54 -3.16
N LEU A 101 -17.58 -4.57 -3.98
CA LEU A 101 -16.60 -4.84 -5.06
C LEU A 101 -16.52 -3.66 -6.03
N GLY A 102 -17.68 -3.06 -6.38
CA GLY A 102 -17.74 -1.90 -7.26
C GLY A 102 -17.00 -0.69 -6.73
N VAL A 103 -17.16 -0.39 -5.44
CA VAL A 103 -16.45 0.72 -4.77
C VAL A 103 -14.93 0.52 -4.85
N VAL A 104 -14.45 -0.65 -4.44
CA VAL A 104 -13.01 -0.97 -4.40
C VAL A 104 -12.43 -1.00 -5.83
N ALA A 105 -13.13 -1.65 -6.76
CA ALA A 105 -12.72 -1.73 -8.16
C ALA A 105 -12.71 -0.34 -8.84
N GLY A 106 -13.70 0.52 -8.53
CA GLY A 106 -13.78 1.88 -9.04
C GLY A 106 -12.62 2.75 -8.57
N GLN A 107 -12.27 2.67 -7.29
CA GLN A 107 -11.10 3.37 -6.74
C GLN A 107 -9.80 2.88 -7.38
N TYR A 108 -9.64 1.58 -7.53
CA TYR A 108 -8.47 1.01 -8.19
C TYR A 108 -8.39 1.44 -9.66
N LEU A 109 -9.46 1.33 -10.41
CA LEU A 109 -9.51 1.77 -11.80
C LEU A 109 -9.13 3.25 -11.94
N LYS A 110 -9.69 4.12 -11.08
CA LYS A 110 -9.32 5.54 -11.03
C LYS A 110 -7.82 5.76 -10.83
N SER A 111 -7.16 4.91 -10.04
CA SER A 111 -5.74 5.05 -9.74
C SER A 111 -4.82 4.66 -10.90
N ILE A 112 -5.25 3.75 -11.78
CA ILE A 112 -4.42 3.20 -12.86
C ILE A 112 -4.72 3.79 -14.23
N VAL A 113 -5.94 4.26 -14.48
CA VAL A 113 -6.38 4.77 -15.78
C VAL A 113 -5.66 6.07 -16.12
N LYS A 114 -5.20 6.18 -17.37
CA LYS A 114 -4.53 7.35 -17.93
C LYS A 114 -5.35 7.98 -19.03
N ARG A 115 -5.04 9.22 -19.36
CA ARG A 115 -5.64 9.92 -20.52
C ARG A 115 -5.38 9.13 -21.81
N GLY A 116 -6.44 8.90 -22.59
CA GLY A 116 -6.36 8.20 -23.87
C GLY A 116 -6.42 6.68 -23.78
N ASP A 117 -6.58 6.11 -22.58
CA ASP A 117 -6.72 4.65 -22.44
C ASP A 117 -8.03 4.14 -23.06
N ILE A 118 -7.97 2.89 -23.52
CA ILE A 118 -9.13 2.14 -24.00
C ILE A 118 -9.46 1.07 -22.96
N ILE A 119 -10.68 1.12 -22.43
CA ILE A 119 -11.18 0.19 -21.42
C ILE A 119 -12.16 -0.77 -22.06
N GLY A 120 -11.75 -2.05 -22.16
CA GLY A 120 -12.64 -3.12 -22.61
C GLY A 120 -13.41 -3.71 -21.44
N CYS A 121 -14.73 -3.85 -21.55
CA CYS A 121 -15.56 -4.47 -20.53
C CYS A 121 -16.47 -5.56 -21.08
N VAL A 122 -16.82 -6.50 -20.20
CA VAL A 122 -17.80 -7.56 -20.47
C VAL A 122 -19.01 -7.31 -19.58
N PRO A 123 -20.25 -7.34 -20.11
CA PRO A 123 -21.43 -7.11 -19.30
C PRO A 123 -21.58 -8.15 -18.19
N GLY A 124 -21.95 -7.70 -17.00
CA GLY A 124 -22.13 -8.57 -15.84
C GLY A 124 -22.38 -7.78 -14.57
N ARG A 125 -22.88 -8.47 -13.50
CA ARG A 125 -23.22 -7.83 -12.22
C ARG A 125 -22.04 -7.12 -11.57
N GLY A 126 -20.82 -7.66 -11.72
CA GLY A 126 -19.62 -7.02 -11.20
C GLY A 126 -19.30 -5.70 -11.90
N VAL A 127 -19.44 -5.66 -13.23
CA VAL A 127 -19.25 -4.42 -14.00
C VAL A 127 -20.36 -3.42 -13.73
N ALA A 128 -21.62 -3.87 -13.57
CA ALA A 128 -22.70 -2.99 -13.14
C ALA A 128 -22.39 -2.36 -11.79
N GLY A 129 -22.00 -3.17 -10.79
CA GLY A 129 -21.58 -2.65 -9.48
C GLY A 129 -20.41 -1.66 -9.56
N LEU A 130 -19.45 -1.88 -10.45
CA LEU A 130 -18.37 -0.92 -10.73
C LEU A 130 -18.92 0.41 -11.26
N VAL A 131 -19.79 0.37 -12.27
CA VAL A 131 -20.37 1.57 -12.91
C VAL A 131 -21.18 2.37 -11.90
N ASP A 132 -22.03 1.70 -11.13
CA ASP A 132 -22.91 2.32 -10.11
C ASP A 132 -22.12 3.02 -8.98
N ASN A 133 -20.91 2.55 -8.71
CA ASN A 133 -20.04 3.07 -7.64
C ASN A 133 -18.77 3.74 -8.17
N MET A 134 -18.73 4.10 -9.46
CA MET A 134 -17.56 4.73 -10.05
C MET A 134 -17.32 6.12 -9.44
N PRO A 135 -16.13 6.38 -8.87
CA PRO A 135 -15.80 7.70 -8.38
C PRO A 135 -15.67 8.68 -9.54
N GLN A 136 -16.04 9.93 -9.32
CA GLN A 136 -15.87 10.97 -10.32
C GLN A 136 -14.41 11.06 -10.78
N MET A 137 -14.20 11.03 -12.09
CA MET A 137 -12.88 11.07 -12.71
C MET A 137 -12.81 12.23 -13.72
N GLU A 138 -11.86 13.12 -13.52
CA GLU A 138 -11.53 14.17 -14.48
C GLU A 138 -10.51 13.66 -15.52
N ARG A 139 -10.81 12.57 -16.17
CA ARG A 139 -9.97 12.01 -17.24
C ARG A 139 -10.65 12.21 -18.59
N THR A 140 -9.95 12.83 -19.52
CA THR A 140 -10.45 13.08 -20.87
C THR A 140 -9.88 12.09 -21.88
N GLY A 141 -10.64 11.83 -22.95
CA GLY A 141 -10.17 10.98 -24.05
C GLY A 141 -10.16 9.49 -23.73
N LEU A 142 -10.90 9.06 -22.72
CA LEU A 142 -11.11 7.62 -22.45
C LEU A 142 -12.09 7.04 -23.47
N THR A 143 -11.80 5.85 -23.95
CA THR A 143 -12.71 5.05 -24.76
C THR A 143 -13.13 3.82 -23.98
N VAL A 144 -14.45 3.60 -23.84
CA VAL A 144 -14.98 2.37 -23.26
C VAL A 144 -15.59 1.54 -24.38
N THR A 145 -15.19 0.28 -24.47
CA THR A 145 -15.70 -0.65 -25.48
C THR A 145 -16.20 -1.94 -24.86
N GLN A 146 -17.26 -2.47 -25.42
CA GLN A 146 -17.77 -3.78 -25.02
C GLN A 146 -17.03 -4.88 -25.78
N LEU A 147 -16.47 -5.86 -25.07
CA LEU A 147 -15.70 -6.96 -25.66
C LEU A 147 -16.59 -8.13 -26.16
N MET A 148 -17.81 -8.23 -25.67
CA MET A 148 -18.78 -9.25 -26.08
C MET A 148 -20.11 -8.60 -26.44
N GLY A 149 -20.74 -9.05 -27.56
CA GLY A 149 -22.06 -8.61 -27.93
C GLY A 149 -23.12 -9.05 -26.93
N SER A 150 -24.16 -8.23 -26.70
CA SER A 150 -25.34 -8.65 -25.98
C SER A 150 -26.31 -9.34 -26.98
N GLU A 151 -26.62 -10.61 -26.77
CA GLU A 151 -27.80 -11.21 -27.44
C GLU A 151 -29.05 -10.58 -26.81
N SER A 152 -29.70 -9.71 -27.56
CA SER A 152 -31.03 -9.27 -27.22
C SER A 152 -32.00 -10.40 -27.62
N ARG A 153 -32.42 -11.22 -26.65
CA ARG A 153 -33.60 -12.06 -26.87
C ARG A 153 -34.83 -11.14 -26.95
N ARG A 154 -35.40 -11.05 -28.15
CA ARG A 154 -36.74 -10.49 -28.35
C ARG A 154 -37.78 -11.44 -27.78
#